data_336856a24933e3f1582bc6cc32698e55
#
_entry.id   336856a24933e3f1582bc6cc32698e55
#
_cell.length_a   1.000
_cell.length_b   1.000
_cell.length_c   1.000
_cell.angle_alpha   90.00
_cell.angle_beta   90.00
_cell.angle_gamma   90.00
#
_symmetry.space_group_name_H-M   'P 1'
#
loop_
_entity.id
_entity.type
_entity.pdbx_description
1 polymer ?
#
loop_
_entity_poly.entity_id
_entity_poly.type
_entity_poly.pdbx_seq_one_letter_code
_entity_poly.pdbx_strand_id
1 'polypeptide(L)'
;MHGGLSPSLHHLDDIKGINRFVDVPHEGGMCDLLWSDPDDSRRGFSPSPRAAGFLFGSDITDQYLHKNNLGMIARAHQLVMDGFSRHHNKKVTTIFSAPNYCYRCGNQAAIMEVDEHHNMNY
;
A
#
# COMPACT_ATOMS: atom_id res chain seq x y z
N MET A 1 4.57 -3.65 -1.02
CA MET A 1 4.93 -2.77 0.11
C MET A 1 4.00 -3.02 1.28
N HIS A 2 4.29 -2.55 2.50
CA HIS A 2 3.39 -2.73 3.63
C HIS A 2 2.24 -1.72 3.63
N GLY A 3 2.54 -0.43 3.69
CA GLY A 3 1.58 0.69 3.66
C GLY A 3 1.29 1.18 2.25
N GLY A 4 1.97 2.21 1.80
CA GLY A 4 1.68 2.79 0.49
C GLY A 4 2.73 3.76 -0.02
N LEU A 5 2.34 4.63 -0.94
CA LEU A 5 3.22 5.57 -1.63
C LEU A 5 3.62 6.75 -0.76
N SER A 6 4.71 7.39 -1.14
CA SER A 6 5.31 8.55 -0.48
C SER A 6 5.48 9.70 -1.46
N PRO A 7 5.21 10.95 -1.04
CA PRO A 7 5.50 12.13 -1.86
C PRO A 7 7.01 12.36 -2.07
N SER A 8 7.88 11.71 -1.31
CA SER A 8 9.34 11.84 -1.42
C SER A 8 10.02 10.71 -2.22
N LEU A 9 9.29 9.65 -2.60
CA LEU A 9 9.84 8.49 -3.31
C LEU A 9 9.14 8.32 -4.65
N HIS A 10 9.82 8.64 -5.73
CA HIS A 10 9.24 8.67 -7.07
C HIS A 10 9.62 7.47 -7.93
N HIS A 11 10.75 6.83 -7.64
CA HIS A 11 11.29 5.70 -8.38
C HIS A 11 11.54 4.50 -7.48
N LEU A 12 11.54 3.30 -8.07
CA LEU A 12 11.91 2.07 -7.36
C LEU A 12 13.33 2.15 -6.78
N ASP A 13 14.24 2.85 -7.45
CA ASP A 13 15.61 3.01 -6.97
C ASP A 13 15.69 3.89 -5.72
N ASP A 14 14.78 4.86 -5.56
CA ASP A 14 14.68 5.62 -4.31
C ASP A 14 14.38 4.70 -3.12
N ILE A 15 13.50 3.71 -3.34
CA ILE A 15 13.14 2.71 -2.31
C ILE A 15 14.32 1.78 -2.01
N LYS A 16 15.08 1.36 -3.03
CA LYS A 16 16.27 0.50 -2.86
C LYS A 16 17.36 1.21 -2.06
N GLY A 17 17.48 2.54 -2.20
CA GLY A 17 18.48 3.37 -1.52
C GLY A 17 18.18 3.62 -0.03
N ILE A 18 17.02 3.22 0.50
CA ILE A 18 16.65 3.47 1.91
C ILE A 18 17.55 2.66 2.85
N ASN A 19 18.16 3.35 3.83
CA ASN A 19 18.80 2.67 4.96
C ASN A 19 17.73 2.07 5.88
N ARG A 20 17.72 0.73 5.97
CA ARG A 20 16.76 -0.03 6.78
C ARG A 20 17.29 -0.43 8.16
N PHE A 21 18.56 -0.17 8.44
CA PHE A 21 19.20 -0.49 9.73
C PHE A 21 19.00 0.63 10.76
N VAL A 22 17.79 1.11 10.88
CA VAL A 22 17.37 2.19 11.78
C VAL A 22 15.97 1.89 12.32
N ASP A 23 15.63 2.47 13.47
CA ASP A 23 14.23 2.49 13.91
C ASP A 23 13.36 3.22 12.90
N VAL A 24 12.09 2.85 12.82
CA VAL A 24 11.15 3.51 11.91
C VAL A 24 11.06 4.99 12.24
N PRO A 25 11.44 5.88 11.32
CA PRO A 25 11.33 7.33 11.55
C PRO A 25 9.87 7.75 11.71
N HIS A 26 9.63 8.89 12.35
CA HIS A 26 8.28 9.47 12.51
C HIS A 26 7.76 10.13 11.24
N GLU A 27 8.64 10.38 10.25
CA GLU A 27 8.32 11.01 8.96
C GLU A 27 9.31 10.57 7.89
N GLY A 28 9.02 10.91 6.63
CA GLY A 28 9.87 10.62 5.47
C GLY A 28 9.50 9.31 4.77
N GLY A 29 10.23 9.02 3.69
CA GLY A 29 9.88 7.96 2.75
C GLY A 29 9.73 6.57 3.38
N MET A 30 10.60 6.19 4.31
CA MET A 30 10.50 4.90 5.00
C MET A 30 9.24 4.82 5.86
N CYS A 31 8.93 5.90 6.60
CA CYS A 31 7.68 6.01 7.37
C CYS A 31 6.47 5.89 6.45
N ASP A 32 6.47 6.60 5.33
CA ASP A 32 5.34 6.62 4.38
C ASP A 32 5.09 5.25 3.77
N LEU A 33 6.15 4.53 3.36
CA LEU A 33 6.02 3.16 2.82
C LEU A 33 5.38 2.18 3.82
N LEU A 34 5.50 2.45 5.11
CA LEU A 34 4.94 1.61 6.17
C LEU A 34 3.54 2.04 6.60
N TRP A 35 3.18 3.33 6.47
CA TRP A 35 1.98 3.91 7.06
C TRP A 35 0.96 4.48 6.09
N SER A 36 1.32 4.79 4.83
CA SER A 36 0.40 5.41 3.87
C SER A 36 -0.72 4.46 3.43
N ASP A 37 -1.89 5.04 3.14
CA ASP A 37 -3.08 4.31 2.70
C ASP A 37 -3.65 4.89 1.40
N PRO A 38 -4.18 4.05 0.48
CA PRO A 38 -4.95 4.52 -0.67
C PRO A 38 -6.30 5.08 -0.24
N ASP A 39 -6.77 6.11 -0.92
CA ASP A 39 -8.09 6.72 -0.70
C ASP A 39 -8.75 7.01 -2.05
N ASP A 40 -9.87 6.31 -2.35
CA ASP A 40 -10.59 6.43 -3.61
C ASP A 40 -11.32 7.77 -3.77
N SER A 41 -11.55 8.50 -2.69
CA SER A 41 -12.28 9.78 -2.68
C SER A 41 -11.37 11.00 -2.88
N ARG A 42 -10.05 10.84 -2.82
CA ARG A 42 -9.09 11.94 -2.83
C ARG A 42 -8.28 12.00 -4.12
N ARG A 43 -7.67 13.17 -4.32
CA ARG A 43 -6.64 13.40 -5.32
C ARG A 43 -5.36 13.89 -4.65
N GLY A 44 -4.21 13.52 -5.19
CA GLY A 44 -2.93 13.89 -4.63
C GLY A 44 -2.61 13.17 -3.32
N PHE A 45 -1.68 13.73 -2.59
CA PHE A 45 -1.34 13.32 -1.22
C PHE A 45 -2.00 14.25 -0.20
N SER A 46 -2.45 13.68 0.91
CA SER A 46 -2.88 14.44 2.09
C SER A 46 -2.40 13.74 3.37
N PRO A 47 -2.21 14.47 4.48
CA PRO A 47 -1.79 13.87 5.74
C PRO A 47 -2.73 12.75 6.18
N SER A 48 -2.15 11.63 6.65
CA SER A 48 -2.92 10.52 7.18
C SER A 48 -3.50 10.85 8.57
N PRO A 49 -4.75 10.42 8.87
CA PRO A 49 -5.31 10.50 10.22
C PRO A 49 -4.59 9.60 11.23
N ARG A 50 -3.69 8.71 10.77
CA ARG A 50 -2.85 7.87 11.62
C ARG A 50 -1.72 8.63 12.31
N ALA A 51 -1.56 9.94 12.07
CA ALA A 51 -0.42 10.77 12.48
C ALA A 51 0.94 10.31 11.90
N ALA A 52 0.93 9.43 10.89
CA ALA A 52 2.10 8.96 10.16
C ALA A 52 1.70 8.60 8.72
N GLY A 53 2.57 8.85 7.75
CA GLY A 53 2.29 8.61 6.34
C GLY A 53 1.25 9.55 5.74
N PHE A 54 0.74 9.16 4.57
CA PHE A 54 -0.18 9.96 3.78
C PHE A 54 -1.36 9.11 3.29
N LEU A 55 -2.48 9.78 3.01
CA LEU A 55 -3.49 9.26 2.11
C LEU A 55 -3.11 9.66 0.69
N PHE A 56 -3.27 8.76 -0.29
CA PHE A 56 -2.96 9.03 -1.70
C PHE A 56 -4.09 8.60 -2.62
N GLY A 57 -4.37 9.46 -3.60
CA GLY A 57 -5.44 9.26 -4.57
C GLY A 57 -5.05 8.37 -5.75
N SER A 58 -6.05 8.04 -6.59
CA SER A 58 -5.84 7.24 -7.80
C SER A 58 -4.90 7.89 -8.81
N ASP A 59 -4.88 9.21 -8.89
CA ASP A 59 -3.96 9.98 -9.73
C ASP A 59 -2.49 9.76 -9.34
N ILE A 60 -2.19 9.67 -8.06
CA ILE A 60 -0.84 9.35 -7.56
C ILE A 60 -0.45 7.92 -7.92
N THR A 61 -1.36 6.98 -7.74
CA THR A 61 -1.13 5.58 -8.16
C THR A 61 -0.83 5.49 -9.65
N ASP A 62 -1.63 6.15 -10.50
CA ASP A 62 -1.44 6.16 -11.94
C ASP A 62 -0.08 6.72 -12.35
N GLN A 63 0.31 7.85 -11.76
CA GLN A 63 1.62 8.47 -12.02
C GLN A 63 2.78 7.57 -11.61
N TYR A 64 2.70 6.95 -10.43
CA TYR A 64 3.75 6.08 -9.92
C TYR A 64 3.91 4.81 -10.76
N LEU A 65 2.80 4.15 -11.09
CA LEU A 65 2.81 2.94 -11.92
C LEU A 65 3.35 3.23 -13.31
N HIS A 66 2.88 4.30 -13.95
CA HIS A 66 3.37 4.70 -15.28
C HIS A 66 4.87 5.02 -15.27
N LYS A 67 5.32 5.82 -14.31
CA LYS A 67 6.71 6.24 -14.18
C LYS A 67 7.68 5.07 -13.96
N ASN A 68 7.24 4.03 -13.27
CA ASN A 68 8.06 2.87 -12.92
C ASN A 68 7.77 1.63 -13.79
N ASN A 69 6.92 1.74 -14.81
CA ASN A 69 6.50 0.64 -15.67
C ASN A 69 5.97 -0.56 -14.87
N LEU A 70 5.05 -0.28 -13.94
CA LEU A 70 4.41 -1.27 -13.07
C LEU A 70 2.94 -1.43 -13.41
N GLY A 71 2.40 -2.64 -13.21
CA GLY A 71 0.99 -2.95 -13.46
C GLY A 71 0.08 -2.64 -12.27
N MET A 72 0.57 -2.85 -11.05
CA MET A 72 -0.21 -2.67 -9.83
C MET A 72 0.65 -2.51 -8.59
N ILE A 73 0.00 -2.13 -7.48
CA ILE A 73 0.56 -2.11 -6.14
C ILE A 73 -0.15 -3.16 -5.29
N ALA A 74 0.59 -4.11 -4.75
CA ALA A 74 0.15 -5.02 -3.70
C ALA A 74 0.64 -4.49 -2.35
N ARG A 75 -0.27 -4.39 -1.37
CA ARG A 75 0.03 -3.85 -0.04
C ARG A 75 -0.82 -4.53 1.03
N ALA A 76 -0.60 -4.21 2.30
CA ALA A 76 -1.32 -4.77 3.45
C ALA A 76 -1.93 -3.67 4.34
N HIS A 77 -1.57 -3.59 5.61
CA HIS A 77 -1.73 -2.48 6.57
C HIS A 77 -3.17 -2.10 6.97
N GLN A 78 -4.16 -2.24 6.11
CA GLN A 78 -5.56 -1.95 6.42
C GLN A 78 -6.36 -3.24 6.62
N LEU A 79 -7.10 -3.30 7.73
CA LEU A 79 -8.06 -4.37 7.97
C LEU A 79 -9.16 -4.31 6.90
N VAL A 80 -9.40 -5.45 6.25
CA VAL A 80 -10.53 -5.67 5.35
C VAL A 80 -11.24 -6.96 5.72
N MET A 81 -12.58 -6.91 5.80
CA MET A 81 -13.35 -8.02 6.36
C MET A 81 -13.27 -9.29 5.53
N ASP A 82 -13.17 -9.17 4.20
CA ASP A 82 -13.04 -10.31 3.28
C ASP A 82 -11.58 -10.77 3.06
N GLY A 83 -10.62 -10.14 3.75
CA GLY A 83 -9.19 -10.44 3.65
C GLY A 83 -8.47 -9.72 2.50
N PHE A 84 -9.18 -9.22 1.50
CA PHE A 84 -8.61 -8.38 0.44
C PHE A 84 -9.60 -7.34 -0.06
N SER A 85 -9.07 -6.25 -0.61
CA SER A 85 -9.86 -5.17 -1.23
C SER A 85 -9.08 -4.51 -2.34
N ARG A 86 -9.78 -4.03 -3.37
CA ARG A 86 -9.19 -3.37 -4.53
C ARG A 86 -9.58 -1.91 -4.57
N HIS A 87 -8.61 -1.05 -4.81
CA HIS A 87 -8.74 0.41 -4.89
C HIS A 87 -8.21 0.92 -6.22
N HIS A 88 -8.50 2.18 -6.54
CA HIS A 88 -7.94 2.91 -7.69
C HIS A 88 -8.08 2.12 -9.00
N ASN A 89 -9.34 1.74 -9.35
CA ASN A 89 -9.63 0.92 -10.53
C ASN A 89 -8.84 -0.40 -10.58
N LYS A 90 -8.70 -1.07 -9.43
CA LYS A 90 -7.96 -2.33 -9.26
C LYS A 90 -6.44 -2.23 -9.42
N LYS A 91 -5.89 -1.02 -9.44
CA LYS A 91 -4.44 -0.79 -9.52
C LYS A 91 -3.74 -0.89 -8.17
N VAL A 92 -4.50 -0.84 -7.08
CA VAL A 92 -4.00 -1.12 -5.71
C VAL A 92 -4.84 -2.23 -5.12
N THR A 93 -4.19 -3.25 -4.57
CA THR A 93 -4.86 -4.31 -3.81
C THR A 93 -4.32 -4.35 -2.39
N THR A 94 -5.21 -4.23 -1.43
CA THR A 94 -4.92 -4.53 -0.02
C THR A 94 -5.13 -6.02 0.21
N ILE A 95 -4.11 -6.72 0.75
CA ILE A 95 -4.14 -8.12 1.13
C ILE A 95 -3.88 -8.18 2.63
N PHE A 96 -4.86 -8.66 3.38
CA PHE A 96 -4.79 -8.75 4.84
C PHE A 96 -4.85 -10.20 5.26
N SER A 97 -3.71 -10.75 5.71
CA SER A 97 -3.53 -12.19 5.92
C SER A 97 -3.63 -12.64 7.39
N ALA A 98 -4.14 -11.78 8.27
CA ALA A 98 -4.34 -12.09 9.67
C ALA A 98 -5.84 -12.31 9.97
N PRO A 99 -6.30 -13.58 10.08
CA PRO A 99 -7.71 -13.86 10.36
C PRO A 99 -8.06 -13.46 11.78
N ASN A 100 -9.31 -13.01 11.97
CA ASN A 100 -9.80 -12.59 13.29
C ASN A 100 -8.82 -11.65 14.01
N TYR A 101 -8.45 -10.56 13.32
CA TYR A 101 -7.43 -9.62 13.78
C TYR A 101 -7.69 -9.14 15.21
N CYS A 102 -6.64 -9.11 16.02
CA CYS A 102 -6.71 -8.83 17.46
C CYS A 102 -7.63 -9.80 18.23
N TYR A 103 -7.89 -10.99 17.68
CA TYR A 103 -8.76 -12.03 18.25
C TYR A 103 -10.22 -11.58 18.44
N ARG A 104 -10.66 -10.52 17.75
CA ARG A 104 -12.01 -9.95 17.94
C ARG A 104 -12.65 -9.35 16.69
N CYS A 105 -11.89 -9.07 15.61
CA CYS A 105 -12.44 -8.38 14.43
C CYS A 105 -13.31 -9.28 13.56
N GLY A 106 -13.15 -10.61 13.65
CA GLY A 106 -13.96 -11.58 12.89
C GLY A 106 -13.72 -11.55 11.38
N ASN A 107 -12.67 -10.88 10.91
CA ASN A 107 -12.34 -10.79 9.50
C ASN A 107 -11.74 -12.10 8.97
N GLN A 108 -11.92 -12.33 7.68
CA GLN A 108 -11.21 -13.37 6.94
C GLN A 108 -9.78 -12.92 6.63
N ALA A 109 -8.91 -13.89 6.39
CA ALA A 109 -7.58 -13.65 5.83
C ALA A 109 -7.58 -13.98 4.34
N ALA A 110 -6.66 -13.36 3.60
CA ALA A 110 -6.44 -13.68 2.20
C ALA A 110 -4.95 -13.80 1.88
N ILE A 111 -4.66 -14.56 0.83
CA ILE A 111 -3.39 -14.55 0.11
C ILE A 111 -3.66 -14.17 -1.34
N MET A 112 -2.67 -13.64 -2.02
CA MET A 112 -2.71 -13.38 -3.46
C MET A 112 -1.67 -14.27 -4.14
N GLU A 113 -2.13 -15.10 -5.07
CA GLU A 113 -1.28 -15.89 -5.96
C GLU A 113 -1.13 -15.16 -7.29
N VAL A 114 0.10 -15.06 -7.77
CA VAL A 114 0.42 -14.46 -9.07
C VAL A 114 1.09 -15.53 -9.93
N ASP A 115 0.48 -15.85 -11.06
CA ASP A 115 1.03 -16.82 -11.99
C ASP A 115 2.09 -16.22 -12.94
N GLU A 116 2.68 -17.06 -13.78
CA GLU A 116 3.71 -16.67 -14.77
C GLU A 116 3.19 -15.70 -15.85
N HIS A 117 1.88 -15.60 -16.01
CA HIS A 117 1.22 -14.67 -16.93
C HIS A 117 0.69 -13.41 -16.22
N HIS A 118 1.07 -13.21 -14.96
CA HIS A 118 0.60 -12.11 -14.09
C HIS A 118 -0.91 -12.14 -13.79
N ASN A 119 -1.58 -13.30 -13.94
CA ASN A 119 -2.95 -13.44 -13.44
C ASN A 119 -2.93 -13.53 -11.91
N MET A 120 -3.90 -12.89 -11.27
CA MET A 120 -4.00 -12.79 -9.83
C MET A 120 -5.24 -13.53 -9.33
N ASN A 121 -5.02 -14.48 -8.41
CA ASN A 121 -6.06 -15.20 -7.69
C ASN A 121 -5.98 -14.87 -6.20
N TYR A 122 -7.13 -14.84 -5.54
CA TYR A 122 -7.24 -14.49 -4.13
C TYR A 122 -7.94 -15.58 -3.37
#